data_8e15ee1b3028f0b3d2f10b54b701f76b
#
_entry.id   8e15ee1b3028f0b3d2f10b54b701f76b
#
_cell.length_a   1.000
_cell.length_b   1.000
_cell.length_c   1.000
_cell.angle_alpha   90.00
_cell.angle_beta   90.00
_cell.angle_gamma   90.00
#
_symmetry.space_group_name_H-M   'P 1'
#
loop_
_entity.id
_entity.type
_entity.pdbx_description
1 polymer ?
#
loop_
_entity_poly.entity_id
_entity_poly.type
_entity_poly.pdbx_seq_one_letter_code
_entity_poly.pdbx_strand_id
1 'polypeptide(L)' 'MNPIRIATSEVQPYEIAHTEAVRKAAPECMVLLKNDGTLPFSGAGKLALYGSGARSTIKGGTGSGDVNVRHFVNIEEGL' A
#
# COMPACT_ATOMS: atom_id res chain seq x y z
N MET A 1 9.12 -9.17 29.56
CA MET A 1 8.07 -8.34 28.97
C MET A 1 7.08 -9.22 28.22
N ASN A 2 5.83 -9.12 28.51
CA ASN A 2 4.81 -9.88 27.78
C ASN A 2 4.56 -9.20 26.42
N PRO A 3 4.51 -9.99 25.34
CA PRO A 3 4.17 -9.41 24.06
C PRO A 3 2.75 -8.87 24.07
N ILE A 4 2.54 -7.76 23.37
CA ILE A 4 1.22 -7.20 23.14
C ILE A 4 0.51 -8.13 22.16
N ARG A 5 -0.66 -8.63 22.57
CA ARG A 5 -1.48 -9.49 21.72
C ARG A 5 -2.73 -8.74 21.28
N ILE A 6 -2.99 -8.78 19.98
CA ILE A 6 -4.25 -8.27 19.45
C ILE A 6 -5.26 -9.39 19.51
N ALA A 7 -6.24 -9.26 20.42
CA ALA A 7 -7.25 -10.29 20.66
C ALA A 7 -8.52 -10.10 19.84
N THR A 8 -8.56 -9.09 18.98
CA THR A 8 -9.74 -8.75 18.17
C THR A 8 -9.37 -8.53 16.71
N SER A 9 -10.30 -8.85 15.82
CA SER A 9 -10.19 -8.53 14.40
C SER A 9 -10.71 -7.12 14.07
N GLU A 10 -11.27 -6.42 15.05
CA GLU A 10 -11.75 -5.06 14.85
C GLU A 10 -10.58 -4.08 14.69
N VAL A 11 -10.74 -3.14 13.76
CA VAL A 11 -9.74 -2.10 13.54
C VAL A 11 -9.74 -1.16 14.74
N GLN A 12 -8.57 -1.03 15.37
CA GLN A 12 -8.39 -0.18 16.53
C GLN A 12 -8.06 1.25 16.13
N PRO A 13 -8.34 2.24 17.00
CA PRO A 13 -8.04 3.65 16.68
C PRO A 13 -6.58 3.90 16.31
N TYR A 14 -5.62 3.22 16.96
CA TYR A 14 -4.20 3.39 16.63
C TYR A 14 -3.87 2.87 15.23
N GLU A 15 -4.58 1.85 14.75
CA GLU A 15 -4.36 1.30 13.41
C GLU A 15 -4.77 2.31 12.34
N ILE A 16 -5.87 3.02 12.57
CA ILE A 16 -6.34 4.09 11.67
C ILE A 16 -5.31 5.22 11.62
N ALA A 17 -4.84 5.65 12.78
CA ALA A 17 -3.84 6.71 12.88
C ALA A 17 -2.52 6.34 12.21
N HIS A 18 -2.05 5.10 12.40
CA HIS A 18 -0.82 4.62 11.80
C HIS A 18 -0.94 4.46 10.28
N THR A 19 -2.09 3.99 9.80
CA THR A 19 -2.34 3.89 8.37
C THR A 19 -2.31 5.27 7.70
N GLU A 20 -2.90 6.28 8.33
CA GLU A 20 -2.85 7.65 7.85
C GLU A 20 -1.42 8.20 7.82
N ALA A 21 -0.64 7.93 8.88
CA ALA A 21 0.75 8.35 8.96
C ALA A 21 1.59 7.74 7.83
N VAL A 22 1.42 6.45 7.56
CA VAL A 22 2.11 5.75 6.47
C VAL A 22 1.69 6.33 5.11
N ARG A 23 0.41 6.60 4.94
CA ARG A 23 -0.12 7.17 3.68
C ARG A 23 0.47 8.56 3.40
N LYS A 24 0.71 9.36 4.44
CA LYS A 24 1.35 10.67 4.31
C LYS A 24 2.85 10.56 4.06
N ALA A 25 3.50 9.59 4.69
CA ALA A 25 4.95 9.41 4.59
C ALA A 25 5.39 8.75 3.28
N ALA A 26 4.56 7.86 2.72
CA ALA A 26 4.93 7.09 1.53
C ALA A 26 5.36 7.95 0.34
N PRO A 27 4.65 9.03 -0.03
CA PRO A 27 5.10 9.89 -1.13
C PRO A 27 6.47 10.54 -0.90
N GLU A 28 6.84 10.79 0.35
CA GLU A 28 8.14 11.36 0.69
C GLU A 28 9.29 10.39 0.48
N CYS A 29 8.99 9.10 0.39
CA CYS A 29 9.97 8.06 0.11
C CYS A 29 10.17 7.80 -1.38
N MET A 30 9.44 8.51 -2.23
CA MET A 30 9.46 8.34 -3.67
C MET A 30 10.12 9.53 -4.35
N VAL A 31 10.97 9.23 -5.33
CA VAL A 31 11.66 10.27 -6.10
C VAL A 31 11.35 10.05 -7.58
N LEU A 32 10.74 11.05 -8.21
CA LEU A 32 10.45 11.02 -9.63
C LEU A 32 11.65 11.57 -10.40
N LEU A 33 12.40 10.69 -11.04
CA LEU A 33 13.66 11.07 -11.70
C LEU A 33 13.47 11.75 -13.05
N LYS A 34 12.37 11.45 -13.73
CA LYS A 34 12.08 12.03 -15.03
C LYS A 34 10.58 12.02 -15.29
N ASN A 35 10.05 13.12 -15.78
CA ASN A 35 8.63 13.25 -16.13
C ASN A 35 8.49 14.22 -17.31
N ASP A 36 7.75 13.80 -18.30
CA ASP A 36 7.47 14.61 -19.50
C ASP A 36 6.14 15.36 -19.40
N GLY A 37 5.54 15.41 -18.22
CA GLY A 37 4.24 16.02 -17.98
C GLY A 37 3.09 15.01 -17.89
N THR A 38 3.35 13.71 -18.09
CA THR A 38 2.33 12.68 -17.98
C THR A 38 1.79 12.55 -16.56
N LEU A 39 2.65 12.68 -15.57
CA LEU A 39 2.27 12.62 -14.17
C LEU A 39 2.14 14.01 -13.57
N PRO A 40 1.21 14.24 -12.65
CA PRO A 40 0.19 13.29 -12.20
C PRO A 40 -0.90 13.07 -13.22
N PHE A 41 -1.59 11.92 -13.12
CA PHE A 41 -2.73 11.64 -13.99
C PHE A 41 -3.90 12.58 -13.68
N SER A 42 -4.63 12.95 -14.73
CA SER A 42 -5.79 13.84 -14.58
C SER A 42 -7.00 13.14 -13.94
N GLY A 43 -6.99 11.83 -13.88
CA GLY A 43 -8.11 11.04 -13.38
C GLY A 43 -9.18 10.74 -14.41
N ALA A 44 -9.00 11.24 -15.65
CA ALA A 44 -9.93 10.99 -16.75
C ALA A 44 -9.32 10.00 -17.75
N GLY A 45 -10.18 9.24 -18.43
CA GLY A 45 -9.77 8.31 -19.47
C GLY A 45 -9.59 6.88 -18.98
N LYS A 46 -8.97 6.06 -19.82
CA LYS A 46 -8.76 4.64 -19.57
C LYS A 46 -7.30 4.39 -19.25
N LEU A 47 -7.05 3.50 -18.30
CA LEU A 47 -5.72 3.07 -17.91
C LEU A 47 -5.58 1.57 -18.17
N ALA A 48 -4.54 1.19 -18.92
CA ALA A 48 -4.24 -0.21 -19.18
C ALA A 48 -3.15 -0.68 -18.21
N LEU A 49 -3.40 -1.82 -17.56
CA LEU A 49 -2.45 -2.43 -16.63
C LEU A 49 -1.95 -3.74 -17.23
N TYR A 50 -0.64 -3.90 -17.26
CA TYR A 50 0.01 -5.08 -17.80
C TYR A 50 0.85 -5.76 -16.73
N GLY A 51 0.98 -7.09 -16.87
CA GLY A 51 1.81 -7.89 -15.98
C GLY A 51 1.05 -8.45 -14.79
N SER A 52 1.54 -9.57 -14.29
CA SER A 52 0.91 -10.30 -13.18
C SER A 52 0.90 -9.49 -11.87
N GLY A 53 1.88 -8.61 -11.68
CA GLY A 53 1.98 -7.80 -10.47
C GLY A 53 0.84 -6.80 -10.28
N ALA A 54 0.10 -6.47 -11.34
CA ALA A 54 -1.03 -5.53 -11.24
C ALA A 54 -2.14 -6.08 -10.33
N ARG A 55 -2.46 -7.36 -10.43
CA ARG A 55 -3.47 -8.05 -9.60
C ARG A 55 -2.85 -8.87 -8.49
N SER A 56 -1.72 -9.50 -8.76
CA SER A 56 -1.02 -10.36 -7.81
C SER A 56 0.20 -9.63 -7.26
N THR A 57 0.00 -8.41 -6.79
CA THR A 57 1.05 -7.59 -6.23
C THR A 57 1.61 -8.23 -4.96
N ILE A 58 2.93 -8.30 -4.89
CA ILE A 58 3.62 -8.89 -3.73
C ILE A 58 3.84 -7.79 -2.70
N LYS A 59 3.31 -7.98 -1.50
CA LYS A 59 3.41 -7.00 -0.40
C LYS A 59 4.73 -7.08 0.38
N GLY A 60 5.43 -8.20 0.25
CA GLY A 60 6.68 -8.43 0.98
C GLY A 60 7.31 -9.76 0.62
N GLY A 61 8.41 -10.08 1.28
CA GLY A 61 9.11 -11.34 1.07
C GLY A 61 8.43 -12.52 1.76
N THR A 62 8.94 -13.71 1.51
CA THR A 62 8.51 -14.93 2.20
C THR A 62 9.20 -15.04 3.56
N GLY A 63 8.75 -15.97 4.40
CA GLY A 63 9.27 -16.15 5.74
C GLY A 63 8.78 -15.08 6.69
N SER A 64 9.66 -14.52 7.52
CA SER A 64 9.27 -13.52 8.52
C SER A 64 8.75 -12.21 7.93
N GLY A 65 9.06 -11.94 6.67
CA GLY A 65 8.53 -10.76 5.97
C GLY A 65 7.11 -10.93 5.44
N ASP A 66 6.61 -12.17 5.42
CA ASP A 66 5.26 -12.47 4.96
C ASP A 66 4.30 -12.44 6.14
N VAL A 67 3.91 -11.23 6.51
CA VAL A 67 3.04 -11.00 7.66
C VAL A 67 1.58 -10.87 7.23
N ASN A 68 0.68 -11.24 8.13
CA ASN A 68 -0.75 -11.04 7.91
C ASN A 68 -1.09 -9.56 8.05
N VAL A 69 -1.91 -9.07 7.16
CA VAL A 69 -2.38 -7.68 7.17
C VAL A 69 -3.91 -7.66 7.22
N ARG A 70 -4.47 -6.58 7.75
CA ARG A 70 -5.93 -6.45 7.82
C ARG A 70 -6.55 -6.26 6.45
N HIS A 71 -5.89 -5.47 5.61
CA HIS A 71 -6.35 -5.21 4.26
C HIS A 71 -5.14 -5.07 3.35
N PHE A 72 -5.19 -5.74 2.23
CA PHE A 72 -4.17 -5.68 1.20
C PHE A 72 -4.73 -5.00 -0.04
N VAL A 73 -4.07 -3.93 -0.46
CA VAL A 73 -4.45 -3.20 -1.68
C VAL A 73 -3.40 -3.50 -2.75
N ASN A 74 -3.83 -4.10 -3.85
CA ASN A 74 -2.95 -4.32 -4.99
C ASN A 74 -2.89 -3.05 -5.85
N ILE A 75 -2.06 -3.08 -6.90
CA ILE A 75 -1.88 -1.91 -7.76
C ILE A 75 -3.19 -1.55 -8.48
N GLU A 76 -3.94 -2.55 -8.94
CA GLU A 76 -5.21 -2.34 -9.62
C GLU A 76 -6.23 -1.63 -8.72
N GLU A 77 -6.34 -2.07 -7.47
CA GLU A 77 -7.26 -1.46 -6.50
C GLU A 77 -6.83 -0.05 -6.10
N GLY A 78 -5.51 0.21 -6.06
CA GLY A 78 -4.97 1.50 -5.65
C GLY A 78 -5.11 2.61 -6.69
N LEU A 79 -5.37 2.24 -7.93
CA LEU A 79 -5.49 3.21 -9.03
C LEU A 79 -6.90 3.72 -9.25
#